data_27c9cab3fb9a199dbaefa5075a627a69
#
_entry.id   27c9cab3fb9a199dbaefa5075a627a69
#
_cell.length_a   1.000
_cell.length_b   1.000
_cell.length_c   1.000
_cell.angle_alpha   90.00
_cell.angle_beta   90.00
_cell.angle_gamma   90.00
#
_symmetry.space_group_name_H-M   'P 1'
#
loop_
_entity.id
_entity.type
_entity.pdbx_description
1 polymer ?
#
loop_
_entity_poly.entity_id
_entity_poly.type
_entity_poly.pdbx_seq_one_letter_code
_entity_poly.pdbx_strand_id
1 'polypeptide(L)'
;MDGKIKGPGALETTNVGTFGVAKTTLLDKRFTMAYAAGISDDNGAYFHDDRAGSPQVHPCIAFSLQWAARFRPDQSQDPRVASFGVHASTDLVVHRPFKSGEAITTQGQLLQMRQISPGVYNVDLYRMTSSTGELVAELYYNGITRGATLMGSDAVVGQELPPPKVSDGVSETP
;
A
#
# COMPACT_ATOMS: atom_id res chain seq x y z
N MET A 1 -12.96 36.35 -10.89
CA MET A 1 -13.23 34.90 -10.96
C MET A 1 -12.58 34.26 -9.74
N ASP A 2 -13.39 33.97 -8.72
CA ASP A 2 -12.90 33.38 -7.48
C ASP A 2 -12.47 31.93 -7.74
N GLY A 3 -11.18 31.75 -7.91
CA GLY A 3 -10.54 30.41 -8.11
C GLY A 3 -10.46 29.56 -6.84
N LYS A 4 -11.52 29.55 -6.01
CA LYS A 4 -11.62 28.64 -4.89
C LYS A 4 -11.72 27.22 -5.45
N ILE A 5 -10.67 26.43 -5.23
CA ILE A 5 -10.68 24.99 -5.48
C ILE A 5 -11.84 24.44 -4.65
N LYS A 6 -12.93 24.06 -5.30
CA LYS A 6 -14.00 23.30 -4.65
C LYS A 6 -13.38 22.00 -4.14
N GLY A 7 -13.67 21.61 -2.90
CA GLY A 7 -13.16 20.39 -2.29
C GLY A 7 -13.46 19.13 -3.13
N PRO A 8 -12.97 17.97 -2.71
CA PRO A 8 -13.04 16.71 -3.48
C PRO A 8 -14.47 16.22 -3.70
N GLY A 9 -15.45 16.78 -2.98
CA GLY A 9 -16.84 16.36 -3.07
C GLY A 9 -17.16 15.14 -2.20
N ALA A 10 -18.11 14.32 -2.66
CA ALA A 10 -18.57 13.14 -1.97
C ALA A 10 -17.94 11.86 -2.56
N LEU A 11 -17.62 10.91 -1.70
CA LEU A 11 -17.16 9.57 -2.06
C LEU A 11 -18.22 8.54 -1.66
N GLU A 12 -18.38 7.49 -2.46
CA GLU A 12 -19.37 6.44 -2.25
C GLU A 12 -18.71 5.15 -1.77
N THR A 13 -19.40 4.43 -0.88
CA THR A 13 -18.93 3.14 -0.35
C THR A 13 -19.21 1.96 -1.27
N THR A 14 -19.87 2.17 -2.40
CA THR A 14 -20.24 1.12 -3.36
C THR A 14 -19.05 0.33 -3.90
N ASN A 15 -17.86 0.93 -3.86
CA ASN A 15 -16.61 0.31 -4.32
C ASN A 15 -15.88 -0.49 -3.21
N VAL A 16 -16.36 -0.47 -1.97
CA VAL A 16 -15.77 -1.28 -0.90
C VAL A 16 -15.97 -2.76 -1.23
N GLY A 17 -14.87 -3.52 -1.18
CA GLY A 17 -14.82 -4.92 -1.61
C GLY A 17 -14.30 -5.14 -3.03
N THR A 18 -14.21 -4.10 -3.86
CA THR A 18 -13.67 -4.22 -5.23
C THR A 18 -12.18 -4.57 -5.24
N PHE A 19 -11.82 -5.39 -6.23
CA PHE A 19 -10.43 -5.75 -6.51
C PHE A 19 -9.89 -4.93 -7.68
N GLY A 20 -8.63 -4.55 -7.57
CA GLY A 20 -7.84 -4.02 -8.68
C GLY A 20 -7.36 -5.12 -9.63
N VAL A 21 -6.81 -4.71 -10.75
CA VAL A 21 -6.16 -5.64 -11.70
C VAL A 21 -4.88 -6.18 -11.08
N ALA A 22 -4.75 -7.51 -11.05
CA ALA A 22 -3.54 -8.16 -10.56
C ALA A 22 -2.34 -7.83 -11.45
N LYS A 23 -1.19 -7.56 -10.84
CA LYS A 23 0.05 -7.25 -11.53
C LYS A 23 1.14 -8.22 -11.10
N THR A 24 1.72 -8.94 -12.07
CA THR A 24 2.86 -9.82 -11.82
C THR A 24 4.17 -9.09 -12.11
N THR A 25 5.10 -9.16 -11.18
CA THR A 25 6.43 -8.56 -11.27
C THR A 25 7.48 -9.62 -10.98
N LEU A 26 8.47 -9.76 -11.86
CA LEU A 26 9.64 -10.60 -11.63
C LEU A 26 10.64 -9.85 -10.74
N LEU A 27 10.99 -10.43 -9.60
CA LEU A 27 12.02 -9.91 -8.69
C LEU A 27 13.41 -10.32 -9.20
N ASP A 28 13.80 -9.88 -10.39
CA ASP A 28 15.15 -10.15 -10.89
C ASP A 28 16.23 -9.43 -10.06
N LYS A 29 17.47 -9.87 -10.20
CA LYS A 29 18.61 -9.32 -9.45
C LYS A 29 18.75 -7.81 -9.64
N ARG A 30 18.58 -7.34 -10.88
CA ARG A 30 18.69 -5.91 -11.17
C ARG A 30 17.67 -5.09 -10.43
N PHE A 31 16.40 -5.53 -10.42
CA PHE A 31 15.32 -4.82 -9.75
C PHE A 31 15.51 -4.82 -8.23
N THR A 32 15.88 -5.98 -7.64
CA THR A 32 16.06 -6.10 -6.18
C THR A 32 17.25 -5.30 -5.66
N MET A 33 18.39 -5.34 -6.38
CA MET A 33 19.58 -4.55 -6.05
C MET A 33 19.34 -3.04 -6.27
N ALA A 34 18.66 -2.66 -7.35
CA ALA A 34 18.33 -1.26 -7.62
C ALA A 34 17.38 -0.69 -6.56
N TYR A 35 16.45 -1.52 -6.02
CA TYR A 35 15.59 -1.10 -4.94
C TYR A 35 16.38 -0.79 -3.67
N ALA A 36 17.28 -1.69 -3.22
CA ALA A 36 18.13 -1.49 -2.04
C ALA A 36 19.01 -0.24 -2.20
N ALA A 37 19.63 -0.07 -3.37
CA ALA A 37 20.41 1.13 -3.67
C ALA A 37 19.57 2.41 -3.63
N GLY A 38 18.34 2.35 -4.14
CA GLY A 38 17.42 3.49 -4.20
C GLY A 38 16.97 4.00 -2.82
N ILE A 39 16.96 3.12 -1.82
CA ILE A 39 16.66 3.48 -0.42
C ILE A 39 17.94 3.71 0.42
N SER A 40 19.10 3.71 -0.23
CA SER A 40 20.42 3.88 0.40
C SER A 40 20.73 2.81 1.47
N ASP A 41 20.20 1.60 1.31
CA ASP A 41 20.59 0.46 2.14
C ASP A 41 21.80 -0.22 1.51
N ASP A 42 22.97 -0.03 2.14
CA ASP A 42 24.27 -0.54 1.68
C ASP A 42 24.64 -1.91 2.27
N ASN A 43 23.69 -2.60 2.91
CA ASN A 43 23.90 -3.92 3.45
C ASN A 43 24.29 -4.90 2.31
N GLY A 44 25.50 -5.45 2.41
CA GLY A 44 26.07 -6.35 1.41
C GLY A 44 25.18 -7.56 1.07
N ALA A 45 24.28 -7.99 1.97
CA ALA A 45 23.34 -9.08 1.72
C ALA A 45 22.42 -8.82 0.50
N TYR A 46 22.17 -7.55 0.16
CA TYR A 46 21.34 -7.16 -0.96
C TYR A 46 22.09 -7.02 -2.29
N PHE A 47 23.45 -7.03 -2.25
CA PHE A 47 24.29 -6.77 -3.43
C PHE A 47 25.16 -7.95 -3.82
N HIS A 48 25.50 -8.86 -2.90
CA HIS A 48 26.28 -10.04 -3.24
C HIS A 48 25.45 -11.05 -4.03
N ASP A 49 25.87 -11.35 -5.25
CA ASP A 49 25.17 -12.29 -6.14
C ASP A 49 26.01 -13.56 -6.44
N ASP A 50 27.15 -13.70 -5.80
CA ASP A 50 28.12 -14.78 -5.94
C ASP A 50 27.85 -15.99 -5.03
N ARG A 51 26.85 -15.88 -4.16
CA ARG A 51 26.49 -16.93 -3.18
C ARG A 51 25.15 -17.56 -3.49
N ALA A 52 25.00 -18.84 -3.15
CA ALA A 52 23.69 -19.50 -3.24
C ALA A 52 22.66 -18.80 -2.36
N GLY A 53 21.49 -18.49 -2.93
CA GLY A 53 20.40 -17.80 -2.25
C GLY A 53 20.56 -16.26 -2.15
N SER A 54 21.55 -15.69 -2.81
CA SER A 54 21.76 -14.24 -2.87
C SER A 54 21.57 -13.68 -4.30
N PRO A 55 21.34 -12.36 -4.45
CA PRO A 55 21.16 -11.41 -3.36
C PRO A 55 19.87 -11.66 -2.60
N GLN A 56 19.85 -11.29 -1.32
CA GLN A 56 18.62 -11.23 -0.56
C GLN A 56 17.74 -10.10 -1.09
N VAL A 57 16.43 -10.22 -0.85
CA VAL A 57 15.48 -9.19 -1.28
C VAL A 57 15.06 -8.37 -0.05
N HIS A 58 15.23 -7.05 -0.14
CA HIS A 58 14.80 -6.16 0.93
C HIS A 58 13.28 -6.25 1.14
N PRO A 59 12.77 -6.46 2.37
CA PRO A 59 11.33 -6.69 2.61
C PRO A 59 10.46 -5.52 2.17
N CYS A 60 10.95 -4.28 2.28
CA CYS A 60 10.21 -3.10 1.83
C CYS A 60 10.06 -3.00 0.31
N ILE A 61 10.58 -3.94 -0.50
CA ILE A 61 10.26 -4.03 -1.93
C ILE A 61 8.74 -4.14 -2.16
N ALA A 62 8.01 -4.62 -1.15
CA ALA A 62 6.56 -4.65 -1.13
C ALA A 62 5.92 -3.29 -1.48
N PHE A 63 6.53 -2.17 -1.07
CA PHE A 63 6.04 -0.83 -1.43
C PHE A 63 6.12 -0.57 -2.93
N SER A 64 7.21 -1.02 -3.58
CA SER A 64 7.37 -0.88 -5.03
C SER A 64 6.35 -1.75 -5.78
N LEU A 65 6.09 -2.97 -5.29
CA LEU A 65 5.09 -3.88 -5.85
C LEU A 65 3.67 -3.32 -5.70
N GLN A 66 3.37 -2.72 -4.56
CA GLN A 66 2.10 -2.03 -4.31
C GLN A 66 1.88 -0.88 -5.29
N TRP A 67 2.91 -0.05 -5.54
CA TRP A 67 2.82 1.04 -6.50
C TRP A 67 2.54 0.56 -7.92
N ALA A 68 3.17 -0.54 -8.34
CA ALA A 68 2.96 -1.13 -9.66
C ALA A 68 1.53 -1.67 -9.85
N ALA A 69 0.89 -2.12 -8.75
CA ALA A 69 -0.47 -2.66 -8.73
C ALA A 69 -1.51 -1.65 -8.21
N ARG A 70 -1.11 -0.39 -8.02
CA ARG A 70 -1.99 0.62 -7.42
C ARG A 70 -3.26 0.80 -8.24
N PHE A 71 -4.38 0.68 -7.56
CA PHE A 71 -5.69 1.01 -8.09
C PHE A 71 -6.38 2.02 -7.17
N ARG A 72 -7.38 2.70 -7.68
CA ARG A 72 -8.10 3.74 -6.94
C ARG A 72 -9.59 3.61 -7.22
N PRO A 73 -10.26 2.64 -6.61
CA PRO A 73 -11.67 2.40 -6.86
C PRO A 73 -12.57 3.52 -6.31
N ASP A 74 -12.09 4.22 -5.27
CA ASP A 74 -12.71 5.35 -4.62
C ASP A 74 -12.63 6.65 -5.42
N GLN A 75 -11.66 6.72 -6.33
CA GLN A 75 -11.49 7.88 -7.18
C GLN A 75 -12.40 7.74 -8.40
N SER A 76 -13.64 8.16 -8.21
CA SER A 76 -14.48 8.55 -9.34
C SER A 76 -13.61 9.33 -10.33
N GLN A 77 -13.84 9.20 -11.58
CA GLN A 77 -13.18 9.83 -12.74
C GLN A 77 -12.71 11.30 -12.56
N ASP A 78 -12.89 11.88 -11.37
CA ASP A 78 -12.48 13.27 -11.09
C ASP A 78 -11.03 13.34 -10.59
N PRO A 79 -10.07 13.78 -11.42
CA PRO A 79 -8.66 13.88 -11.02
C PRO A 79 -8.43 14.83 -9.84
N ARG A 80 -9.41 15.67 -9.51
CA ARG A 80 -9.32 16.56 -8.35
C ARG A 80 -9.32 15.80 -7.03
N VAL A 81 -10.03 14.67 -6.94
CA VAL A 81 -10.05 13.83 -5.74
C VAL A 81 -8.64 13.38 -5.37
N ALA A 82 -7.81 13.04 -6.37
CA ALA A 82 -6.43 12.64 -6.16
C ALA A 82 -5.57 13.70 -5.45
N SER A 83 -5.85 14.98 -5.71
CA SER A 83 -5.09 16.09 -5.14
C SER A 83 -5.36 16.30 -3.63
N PHE A 84 -6.45 15.74 -3.12
CA PHE A 84 -6.82 15.83 -1.70
C PHE A 84 -6.44 14.56 -0.91
N GLY A 85 -5.99 13.52 -1.61
CA GLY A 85 -5.55 12.28 -1.01
C GLY A 85 -4.19 12.44 -0.33
N VAL A 86 -4.09 12.05 0.94
CA VAL A 86 -2.84 11.98 1.69
C VAL A 86 -2.64 10.56 2.21
N HIS A 87 -1.39 10.15 2.24
CA HIS A 87 -0.99 8.91 2.90
C HIS A 87 -1.05 9.10 4.41
N ALA A 88 -1.70 8.18 5.11
CA ALA A 88 -1.81 8.21 6.57
C ALA A 88 -0.82 7.25 7.23
N SER A 89 -0.86 5.98 6.85
CA SER A 89 0.07 4.96 7.34
C SER A 89 0.14 3.78 6.37
N THR A 90 1.14 2.93 6.57
CA THR A 90 1.23 1.64 5.88
C THR A 90 1.70 0.58 6.86
N ASP A 91 0.98 -0.54 6.89
CA ASP A 91 1.34 -1.70 7.68
C ASP A 91 1.74 -2.83 6.73
N LEU A 92 2.92 -3.41 6.94
CA LEU A 92 3.45 -4.51 6.14
C LEU A 92 3.57 -5.77 7.00
N VAL A 93 2.89 -6.84 6.57
CA VAL A 93 3.02 -8.17 7.15
C VAL A 93 3.75 -9.06 6.16
N VAL A 94 4.92 -9.53 6.52
CA VAL A 94 5.72 -10.46 5.70
C VAL A 94 5.57 -11.87 6.27
N HIS A 95 4.94 -12.77 5.51
CA HIS A 95 4.71 -14.16 5.91
C HIS A 95 5.94 -15.03 5.64
N ARG A 96 6.69 -14.71 4.59
CA ARG A 96 8.02 -15.26 4.32
C ARG A 96 8.87 -14.26 3.53
N PRO A 97 10.20 -14.42 3.55
CA PRO A 97 11.07 -13.57 2.73
C PRO A 97 10.75 -13.64 1.24
N PHE A 98 10.83 -12.50 0.55
CA PHE A 98 10.88 -12.46 -0.91
C PHE A 98 12.17 -13.11 -1.40
N LYS A 99 12.11 -13.74 -2.58
CA LYS A 99 13.27 -14.43 -3.17
C LYS A 99 13.67 -13.76 -4.47
N SER A 100 14.97 -13.59 -4.67
CA SER A 100 15.49 -13.14 -5.97
C SER A 100 15.17 -14.18 -7.05
N GLY A 101 14.69 -13.70 -8.20
CA GLY A 101 14.27 -14.54 -9.33
C GLY A 101 12.84 -15.07 -9.25
N GLU A 102 12.08 -14.80 -8.18
CA GLU A 102 10.67 -15.19 -8.14
C GLU A 102 9.74 -14.16 -8.78
N ALA A 103 8.63 -14.63 -9.33
CA ALA A 103 7.54 -13.79 -9.81
C ALA A 103 6.49 -13.61 -8.71
N ILE A 104 6.18 -12.35 -8.37
CA ILE A 104 5.18 -11.99 -7.39
C ILE A 104 3.98 -11.36 -8.08
N THR A 105 2.80 -11.91 -7.83
CA THR A 105 1.53 -11.31 -8.25
C THR A 105 0.96 -10.49 -7.10
N THR A 106 0.78 -9.21 -7.34
CA THR A 106 0.20 -8.25 -6.39
C THR A 106 -1.19 -7.85 -6.85
N GLN A 107 -2.17 -7.94 -5.96
CA GLN A 107 -3.54 -7.49 -6.21
C GLN A 107 -4.04 -6.66 -5.04
N GLY A 108 -4.58 -5.48 -5.33
CA GLY A 108 -5.20 -4.59 -4.36
C GLY A 108 -6.69 -4.85 -4.19
N GLN A 109 -7.21 -4.60 -3.00
CA GLN A 109 -8.63 -4.60 -2.67
C GLN A 109 -8.95 -3.43 -1.75
N LEU A 110 -10.00 -2.66 -2.05
CA LEU A 110 -10.50 -1.65 -1.11
C LEU A 110 -11.26 -2.35 0.02
N LEU A 111 -10.71 -2.35 1.23
CA LEU A 111 -11.31 -3.02 2.37
C LEU A 111 -12.29 -2.15 3.13
N GLN A 112 -12.01 -0.87 3.28
CA GLN A 112 -12.74 -0.02 4.21
C GLN A 112 -12.79 1.42 3.72
N MET A 113 -13.95 2.05 3.93
CA MET A 113 -14.12 3.50 3.89
C MET A 113 -14.94 3.96 5.09
N ARG A 114 -14.53 5.05 5.72
CA ARG A 114 -15.28 5.66 6.82
C ARG A 114 -15.12 7.17 6.87
N GLN A 115 -16.14 7.84 7.40
CA GLN A 115 -16.08 9.27 7.67
C GLN A 115 -15.26 9.53 8.93
N ILE A 116 -14.28 10.43 8.82
CA ILE A 116 -13.51 10.94 9.97
C ILE A 116 -13.47 12.47 9.92
N SER A 117 -12.99 13.12 11.00
CA SER A 117 -12.96 14.58 11.08
C SER A 117 -12.29 15.28 9.89
N PRO A 118 -11.08 14.86 9.42
CA PRO A 118 -10.43 15.56 8.31
C PRO A 118 -10.97 15.18 6.92
N GLY A 119 -11.86 14.18 6.80
CA GLY A 119 -12.36 13.71 5.51
C GLY A 119 -12.76 12.23 5.50
N VAL A 120 -12.52 11.53 4.41
CA VAL A 120 -12.81 10.09 4.27
C VAL A 120 -11.51 9.30 4.37
N TYR A 121 -11.49 8.38 5.33
CA TYR A 121 -10.41 7.41 5.53
C TYR A 121 -10.69 6.14 4.72
N ASN A 122 -9.67 5.63 4.04
CA ASN A 122 -9.74 4.37 3.31
C ASN A 122 -8.58 3.43 3.68
N VAL A 123 -8.85 2.14 3.57
CA VAL A 123 -7.85 1.07 3.70
C VAL A 123 -7.86 0.22 2.46
N ASP A 124 -6.73 0.17 1.77
CA ASP A 124 -6.49 -0.71 0.63
C ASP A 124 -5.54 -1.84 1.07
N LEU A 125 -5.96 -3.09 0.90
CA LEU A 125 -5.12 -4.25 1.12
C LEU A 125 -4.50 -4.71 -0.19
N TYR A 126 -3.19 -4.87 -0.21
CA TYR A 126 -2.45 -5.49 -1.31
C TYR A 126 -1.92 -6.84 -0.87
N ARG A 127 -2.42 -7.91 -1.49
CA ARG A 127 -1.91 -9.27 -1.29
C ARG A 127 -0.87 -9.58 -2.35
N MET A 128 0.25 -10.14 -1.90
CA MET A 128 1.40 -10.51 -2.71
C MET A 128 1.58 -12.00 -2.64
N THR A 129 1.38 -12.68 -3.77
CA THR A 129 1.44 -14.14 -3.87
C THR A 129 2.52 -14.58 -4.84
N SER A 130 3.15 -15.71 -4.54
CA SER A 130 4.10 -16.36 -5.44
C SER A 130 3.40 -16.98 -6.65
N SER A 131 4.17 -17.45 -7.62
CA SER A 131 3.65 -18.20 -8.78
C SER A 131 2.93 -19.51 -8.41
N THR A 132 3.16 -20.03 -7.20
CA THR A 132 2.47 -21.23 -6.67
C THR A 132 1.20 -20.88 -5.87
N GLY A 133 0.86 -19.58 -5.77
CA GLY A 133 -0.30 -19.11 -4.99
C GLY A 133 -0.03 -18.94 -3.49
N GLU A 134 1.21 -19.16 -3.03
CA GLU A 134 1.60 -18.96 -1.63
C GLU A 134 1.57 -17.47 -1.28
N LEU A 135 0.92 -17.11 -0.17
CA LEU A 135 0.89 -15.74 0.33
C LEU A 135 2.28 -15.37 0.91
N VAL A 136 2.90 -14.37 0.30
CA VAL A 136 4.25 -13.89 0.66
C VAL A 136 4.18 -12.72 1.61
N ALA A 137 3.33 -11.72 1.28
CA ALA A 137 3.16 -10.54 2.10
C ALA A 137 1.76 -9.92 1.92
N GLU A 138 1.35 -9.14 2.91
CA GLU A 138 0.18 -8.27 2.88
C GLU A 138 0.61 -6.86 3.25
N LEU A 139 0.13 -5.89 2.48
CA LEU A 139 0.40 -4.48 2.71
C LEU A 139 -0.92 -3.73 2.80
N TYR A 140 -1.19 -3.12 3.96
CA TYR A 140 -2.34 -2.27 4.22
C TYR A 140 -1.94 -0.82 4.00
N TYR A 141 -2.44 -0.23 2.93
CA TYR A 141 -2.24 1.17 2.61
C TYR A 141 -3.41 1.98 3.14
N ASN A 142 -3.14 2.86 4.07
CA ASN A 142 -4.13 3.71 4.72
C ASN A 142 -4.04 5.13 4.16
N GLY A 143 -5.16 5.63 3.65
CA GLY A 143 -5.25 6.96 3.05
C GLY A 143 -6.35 7.81 3.67
N ILE A 144 -6.26 9.12 3.48
CA ILE A 144 -7.32 10.07 3.83
C ILE A 144 -7.54 11.00 2.65
N THR A 145 -8.77 11.07 2.15
CA THR A 145 -9.18 12.12 1.21
C THR A 145 -9.71 13.30 2.00
N ARG A 146 -8.85 14.32 2.16
CA ARG A 146 -9.15 15.49 3.01
C ARG A 146 -10.29 16.30 2.44
N GLY A 147 -11.20 16.71 3.32
CA GLY A 147 -12.37 17.52 2.96
C GLY A 147 -13.45 16.78 2.17
N ALA A 148 -13.29 15.47 1.94
CA ALA A 148 -14.34 14.66 1.34
C ALA A 148 -15.43 14.32 2.36
N THR A 149 -16.65 14.12 1.85
CA THR A 149 -17.78 13.59 2.62
C THR A 149 -18.12 12.21 2.11
N LEU A 150 -18.36 11.28 3.03
CA LEU A 150 -18.81 9.92 2.70
C LEU A 150 -20.31 9.94 2.43
N MET A 151 -20.72 9.40 1.28
CA MET A 151 -22.13 9.17 0.95
C MET A 151 -22.55 7.80 1.49
N GLY A 152 -23.50 7.81 2.41
CA GLY A 152 -23.96 6.60 3.10
C GLY A 152 -23.25 6.37 4.44
N SER A 153 -23.31 5.12 4.92
CA SER A 153 -22.65 4.70 6.17
C SER A 153 -21.24 4.17 5.90
N ASP A 154 -20.43 4.15 6.96
CA ASP A 154 -19.14 3.47 6.92
C ASP A 154 -19.28 2.04 6.42
N ALA A 155 -18.35 1.57 5.60
CA ALA A 155 -18.35 0.23 5.03
C ALA A 155 -17.00 -0.46 5.23
N VAL A 156 -17.05 -1.74 5.52
CA VAL A 156 -15.87 -2.60 5.73
C VAL A 156 -16.13 -4.00 5.19
N VAL A 157 -15.09 -4.62 4.60
CA VAL A 157 -15.07 -6.02 4.22
C VAL A 157 -14.24 -6.80 5.24
N GLY A 158 -14.86 -7.80 5.87
CA GLY A 158 -14.20 -8.58 6.93
C GLY A 158 -14.20 -7.86 8.29
N GLN A 159 -13.11 -8.03 9.02
CA GLN A 159 -12.94 -7.42 10.34
C GLN A 159 -12.42 -5.99 10.20
N GLU A 160 -12.99 -5.07 10.98
CA GLU A 160 -12.45 -3.71 11.08
C GLU A 160 -11.01 -3.75 11.59
N LEU A 161 -10.11 -3.11 10.83
CA LEU A 161 -8.72 -2.99 11.26
C LEU A 161 -8.65 -1.94 12.37
N PRO A 162 -7.99 -2.27 13.48
CA PRO A 162 -7.78 -1.29 14.53
C PRO A 162 -6.99 -0.09 13.97
N PRO A 163 -7.28 1.13 14.44
CA PRO A 163 -6.46 2.27 14.09
C PRO A 163 -5.00 1.99 14.49
N PRO A 164 -4.02 2.52 13.73
CA PRO A 164 -2.62 2.34 14.07
C PRO A 164 -2.40 2.76 15.51
N LYS A 165 -1.80 1.88 16.32
CA LYS A 165 -1.40 2.24 17.68
C LYS A 165 -0.32 3.30 17.54
N VAL A 166 -0.63 4.52 17.92
CA VAL A 166 0.40 5.53 18.17
C VAL A 166 1.19 4.99 19.38
N SER A 167 2.42 4.55 19.17
CA SER A 167 3.29 4.22 20.29
C SER A 167 3.46 5.50 21.12
N ASP A 168 2.98 5.47 22.34
CA ASP A 168 3.32 6.50 23.33
C ASP A 168 4.84 6.60 23.35
N GLY A 169 5.36 7.75 22.95
CA GLY A 169 6.70 8.04 22.55
C GLY A 169 7.79 7.17 23.16
N VAL A 170 8.73 6.78 22.32
CA VAL A 170 10.00 6.23 22.79
C VAL A 170 10.58 7.20 23.80
N SER A 171 10.57 6.81 25.08
CA SER A 171 11.32 7.49 26.13
C SER A 171 12.78 7.44 25.70
N GLU A 172 13.30 8.52 25.17
CA GLU A 172 14.75 8.72 25.06
C GLU A 172 15.30 8.77 26.48
N THR A 173 15.86 7.67 26.91
CA THR A 173 16.71 7.66 28.11
C THR A 173 18.07 8.21 27.68
N PRO A 174 18.60 9.23 28.36
CA PRO A 174 19.85 9.88 28.02
C PRO A 174 21.06 8.95 28.14
#